data_fcbe116c64c77e1cde2ef733d2845ce5
#
_entry.id   fcbe116c64c77e1cde2ef733d2845ce5
#
_cell.length_a   1.000
_cell.length_b   1.000
_cell.length_c   1.000
_cell.angle_alpha   90.00
_cell.angle_beta   90.00
_cell.angle_gamma   90.00
#
_symmetry.space_group_name_H-M   'P 1'
#
loop_
_entity.id
_entity.type
_entity.pdbx_description
1 polymer ?
#
loop_
_entity_poly.entity_id
_entity_poly.type
_entity_poly.pdbx_seq_one_letter_code
_entity_poly.pdbx_strand_id
1 'polypeptide(L)'
;MTLSSTQHGGAVVALAGRRIDAEPTSTPRFPFDQVGRVGREIADQLRRTQAVALVCSAACGADLIALETAQKMGLPTRIILPFSAARFRETSVVDRPRPKFWGSMFDRVTSAARADGNLVELDAPEADDAYSMTNGVIIREAKKLAGFKNRERSIGSLRLIALVVWEGASRGSDDHTNKFVQLAQESGFRIEQVLTLNAATGGGPQ
;
A
#
# COMPACT_ATOMS: atom_id res chain seq x y z
N MET A 1 -16.49 37.43 11.20
CA MET A 1 -16.66 36.17 10.47
C MET A 1 -15.41 35.33 10.69
N THR A 2 -15.44 34.47 11.69
CA THR A 2 -14.33 33.56 12.03
C THR A 2 -14.45 32.34 11.13
N LEU A 3 -13.55 32.21 10.15
CA LEU A 3 -13.38 30.99 9.40
C LEU A 3 -12.91 29.89 10.35
N SER A 4 -13.84 29.03 10.73
CA SER A 4 -13.53 27.80 11.45
C SER A 4 -12.66 26.93 10.55
N SER A 5 -11.34 27.00 10.73
CA SER A 5 -10.43 26.01 10.17
C SER A 5 -10.73 24.68 10.85
N THR A 6 -11.53 23.86 10.21
CA THR A 6 -11.65 22.44 10.54
C THR A 6 -10.25 21.84 10.48
N GLN A 7 -9.59 21.73 11.63
CA GLN A 7 -8.35 20.96 11.74
C GLN A 7 -8.71 19.53 11.39
N HIS A 8 -8.52 19.18 10.13
CA HIS A 8 -8.66 17.80 9.68
C HIS A 8 -7.54 17.02 10.35
N GLY A 9 -7.88 16.15 11.29
CA GLY A 9 -6.94 15.22 11.90
C GLY A 9 -6.20 14.43 10.82
N GLY A 10 -5.00 13.94 11.11
CA GLY A 10 -4.21 13.12 10.20
C GLY A 10 -4.98 11.89 9.67
N ALA A 11 -4.33 11.03 8.93
CA ALA A 11 -4.94 9.82 8.38
C ALA A 11 -4.14 8.56 8.71
N VAL A 12 -4.83 7.45 8.96
CA VAL A 12 -4.21 6.12 8.82
C VAL A 12 -4.46 5.65 7.39
N VAL A 13 -3.36 5.31 6.71
CA VAL A 13 -3.40 4.88 5.32
C VAL A 13 -3.27 3.36 5.26
N ALA A 14 -4.27 2.68 4.68
CA ALA A 14 -4.16 1.30 4.21
C ALA A 14 -3.75 1.33 2.75
N LEU A 15 -2.82 0.46 2.31
CA LEU A 15 -2.38 0.44 0.92
C LEU A 15 -2.41 -0.97 0.36
N ALA A 16 -2.84 -1.06 -0.89
CA ALA A 16 -2.59 -2.21 -1.76
C ALA A 16 -2.31 -1.73 -3.19
N GLY A 17 -1.52 -2.51 -3.94
CA GLY A 17 -1.22 -2.12 -5.31
C GLY A 17 -0.59 -3.22 -6.14
N ARG A 18 -0.21 -2.86 -7.36
CA ARG A 18 0.38 -3.77 -8.33
C ARG A 18 1.81 -4.14 -7.96
N ARG A 19 2.10 -5.39 -8.17
CA ARG A 19 3.49 -5.86 -8.25
C ARG A 19 4.12 -5.39 -9.57
N ILE A 20 5.44 -5.28 -9.58
CA ILE A 20 6.19 -5.04 -10.82
C ILE A 20 5.87 -6.12 -11.85
N ASP A 21 5.77 -5.74 -13.12
CA ASP A 21 5.60 -6.67 -14.22
C ASP A 21 6.73 -7.71 -14.25
N ALA A 22 6.39 -8.98 -14.54
CA ALA A 22 7.35 -10.08 -14.57
C ALA A 22 8.33 -9.94 -15.72
N GLU A 23 7.80 -9.62 -16.89
CA GLU A 23 8.50 -9.50 -18.17
C GLU A 23 7.91 -8.35 -18.97
N PRO A 24 8.58 -7.86 -20.00
CA PRO A 24 7.95 -6.96 -20.96
C PRO A 24 6.66 -7.58 -21.50
N THR A 25 5.58 -6.83 -21.46
CA THR A 25 4.25 -7.28 -21.86
C THR A 25 3.58 -6.23 -22.73
N SER A 26 2.71 -6.66 -23.65
CA SER A 26 1.87 -5.75 -24.45
C SER A 26 0.80 -5.03 -23.61
N THR A 27 0.53 -5.53 -22.41
CA THR A 27 -0.43 -4.93 -21.48
C THR A 27 0.24 -4.69 -20.12
N PRO A 28 1.13 -3.70 -20.01
CA PRO A 28 1.85 -3.42 -18.79
C PRO A 28 0.88 -3.00 -17.65
N ARG A 29 1.25 -3.33 -16.42
CA ARG A 29 0.55 -2.92 -15.21
C ARG A 29 1.40 -1.98 -14.38
N PHE A 30 2.64 -2.36 -14.16
CA PHE A 30 3.60 -1.59 -13.41
C PHE A 30 5.02 -1.84 -13.95
N PRO A 31 5.41 -1.16 -15.02
CA PRO A 31 6.76 -1.23 -15.55
C PRO A 31 7.80 -0.70 -14.56
N PHE A 32 8.99 -1.29 -14.56
CA PHE A 32 10.05 -0.93 -13.61
C PHE A 32 10.51 0.53 -13.75
N ASP A 33 10.51 1.11 -14.94
CA ASP A 33 10.89 2.50 -15.19
C ASP A 33 9.96 3.52 -14.50
N GLN A 34 8.75 3.10 -14.12
CA GLN A 34 7.79 3.94 -13.40
C GLN A 34 8.02 3.97 -11.87
N VAL A 35 8.90 3.14 -11.32
CA VAL A 35 9.15 3.04 -9.87
C VAL A 35 9.47 4.39 -9.25
N GLY A 36 10.36 5.17 -9.87
CA GLY A 36 10.76 6.47 -9.33
C GLY A 36 9.63 7.51 -9.33
N ARG A 37 8.79 7.53 -10.37
CA ARG A 37 7.62 8.43 -10.46
C ARG A 37 6.57 8.03 -9.42
N VAL A 38 6.19 6.74 -9.41
CA VAL A 38 5.20 6.21 -8.48
C VAL A 38 5.62 6.45 -7.03
N GLY A 39 6.90 6.29 -6.70
CA GLY A 39 7.41 6.59 -5.36
C GLY A 39 7.23 8.05 -4.95
N ARG A 40 7.45 9.00 -5.87
CA ARG A 40 7.18 10.43 -5.60
C ARG A 40 5.69 10.70 -5.39
N GLU A 41 4.83 10.13 -6.23
CA GLU A 41 3.38 10.30 -6.11
C GLU A 41 2.83 9.70 -4.81
N ILE A 42 3.34 8.54 -4.38
CA ILE A 42 3.02 7.95 -3.06
C ILE A 42 3.44 8.91 -1.94
N ALA A 43 4.65 9.47 -2.00
CA ALA A 43 5.11 10.45 -1.00
C ALA A 43 4.19 11.67 -0.92
N ASP A 44 3.75 12.17 -2.07
CA ASP A 44 2.85 13.32 -2.15
C ASP A 44 1.45 12.98 -1.60
N GLN A 45 0.94 11.77 -1.84
CA GLN A 45 -0.31 11.31 -1.24
C GLN A 45 -0.20 11.18 0.29
N LEU A 46 0.89 10.62 0.79
CA LEU A 46 1.11 10.51 2.24
C LEU A 46 1.19 11.90 2.91
N ARG A 47 1.84 12.87 2.28
CA ARG A 47 1.88 14.26 2.76
C ARG A 47 0.51 14.93 2.71
N ARG A 48 -0.20 14.87 1.57
CA ARG A 48 -1.53 15.49 1.37
C ARG A 48 -2.57 14.95 2.35
N THR A 49 -2.50 13.67 2.64
CA THR A 49 -3.41 13.03 3.61
C THR A 49 -2.99 13.27 5.05
N GLN A 50 -1.82 13.87 5.28
CA GLN A 50 -1.23 14.01 6.62
C GLN A 50 -1.15 12.64 7.30
N ALA A 51 -0.63 11.64 6.58
CA ALA A 51 -0.53 10.29 7.07
C ALA A 51 0.21 10.23 8.41
N VAL A 52 -0.33 9.48 9.37
CA VAL A 52 0.26 9.24 10.69
C VAL A 52 0.70 7.78 10.87
N ALA A 53 0.26 6.89 9.98
CA ALA A 53 0.70 5.52 9.89
C ALA A 53 0.34 4.93 8.51
N LEU A 54 1.12 3.95 8.06
CA LEU A 54 0.86 3.16 6.85
C LEU A 54 0.69 1.68 7.23
N VAL A 55 -0.34 1.03 6.69
CA VAL A 55 -0.59 -0.41 6.83
C VAL A 55 -0.67 -1.03 5.43
N CYS A 56 0.19 -1.98 5.11
CA CYS A 56 0.15 -2.70 3.84
C CYS A 56 0.84 -4.08 3.95
N SER A 57 0.87 -4.81 2.85
CA SER A 57 1.76 -5.96 2.69
C SER A 57 3.18 -5.49 2.29
N ALA A 58 4.00 -6.39 1.76
CA ALA A 58 5.37 -6.07 1.36
C ALA A 58 5.79 -6.72 0.03
N ALA A 59 4.84 -6.88 -0.92
CA ALA A 59 5.15 -7.41 -2.24
C ALA A 59 6.03 -6.44 -3.06
N CYS A 60 6.82 -6.97 -3.99
CA CYS A 60 7.65 -6.15 -4.88
C CYS A 60 6.76 -5.25 -5.76
N GLY A 61 7.09 -3.98 -5.82
CA GLY A 61 6.29 -2.94 -6.49
C GLY A 61 5.68 -1.97 -5.49
N ALA A 62 4.37 -1.75 -5.56
CA ALA A 62 3.65 -0.72 -4.81
C ALA A 62 3.92 -0.76 -3.30
N ASP A 63 3.80 -1.94 -2.69
CA ASP A 63 3.91 -2.09 -1.24
C ASP A 63 5.32 -1.72 -0.75
N LEU A 64 6.36 -2.31 -1.34
CA LEU A 64 7.75 -2.03 -0.94
C LEU A 64 8.15 -0.58 -1.19
N ILE A 65 7.71 0.02 -2.29
CA ILE A 65 7.94 1.44 -2.58
C ILE A 65 7.28 2.32 -1.51
N ALA A 66 6.05 1.98 -1.12
CA ALA A 66 5.33 2.74 -0.10
C ALA A 66 5.97 2.59 1.29
N LEU A 67 6.39 1.38 1.67
CA LEU A 67 7.09 1.13 2.93
C LEU A 67 8.41 1.89 3.01
N GLU A 68 9.23 1.82 1.96
CA GLU A 68 10.49 2.59 1.90
C GLU A 68 10.24 4.10 1.97
N THR A 69 9.21 4.58 1.27
CA THR A 69 8.81 5.98 1.30
C THR A 69 8.37 6.41 2.70
N ALA A 70 7.52 5.61 3.35
CA ALA A 70 7.06 5.87 4.71
C ALA A 70 8.23 5.90 5.72
N GLN A 71 9.18 4.96 5.62
CA GLN A 71 10.38 4.96 6.46
C GLN A 71 11.22 6.24 6.27
N LYS A 72 11.45 6.66 5.01
CA LYS A 72 12.17 7.92 4.72
C LYS A 72 11.46 9.16 5.27
N MET A 73 10.15 9.09 5.44
CA MET A 73 9.33 10.16 6.03
C MET A 73 9.21 10.03 7.56
N GLY A 74 9.78 9.01 8.18
CA GLY A 74 9.63 8.75 9.62
C GLY A 74 8.21 8.32 10.03
N LEU A 75 7.41 7.81 9.10
CA LEU A 75 6.06 7.33 9.39
C LEU A 75 6.09 5.91 9.95
N PRO A 76 5.38 5.63 11.05
CA PRO A 76 5.15 4.27 11.53
C PRO A 76 4.51 3.41 10.45
N THR A 77 5.03 2.20 10.27
CA THR A 77 4.50 1.23 9.32
C THR A 77 4.05 -0.04 10.05
N ARG A 78 3.00 -0.69 9.57
CA ARG A 78 2.57 -2.02 9.99
C ARG A 78 2.46 -2.92 8.78
N ILE A 79 3.21 -4.01 8.78
CA ILE A 79 3.32 -4.94 7.65
C ILE A 79 2.53 -6.20 7.96
N ILE A 80 1.67 -6.61 7.02
CA ILE A 80 0.86 -7.83 7.13
C ILE A 80 1.25 -8.77 5.99
N LEU A 81 1.75 -9.95 6.33
CA LEU A 81 2.11 -10.99 5.38
C LEU A 81 1.16 -12.18 5.51
N PRO A 82 0.74 -12.83 4.42
CA PRO A 82 -0.17 -13.97 4.47
C PRO A 82 0.46 -15.20 5.16
N PHE A 83 1.79 -15.31 5.10
CA PHE A 83 2.57 -16.43 5.68
C PHE A 83 3.95 -15.91 6.11
N SER A 84 4.87 -16.79 6.48
CA SER A 84 6.20 -16.40 6.96
C SER A 84 6.93 -15.45 5.99
N ALA A 85 7.72 -14.52 6.53
CA ALA A 85 8.48 -13.57 5.73
C ALA A 85 9.44 -14.28 4.75
N ALA A 86 10.04 -15.40 5.15
CA ALA A 86 10.92 -16.18 4.29
C ALA A 86 10.15 -16.65 3.04
N ARG A 87 9.01 -17.29 3.23
CA ARG A 87 8.16 -17.79 2.12
C ARG A 87 7.63 -16.66 1.26
N PHE A 88 7.15 -15.59 1.87
CA PHE A 88 6.65 -14.42 1.13
C PHE A 88 7.74 -13.76 0.30
N ARG A 89 8.97 -13.69 0.81
CA ARG A 89 10.13 -13.18 0.08
C ARG A 89 10.37 -13.95 -1.22
N GLU A 90 10.31 -15.27 -1.17
CA GLU A 90 10.50 -16.13 -2.35
C GLU A 90 9.40 -15.97 -3.40
N THR A 91 8.15 -15.93 -2.97
CA THR A 91 6.99 -16.01 -3.87
C THR A 91 6.44 -14.67 -4.32
N SER A 92 6.75 -13.57 -3.61
CA SER A 92 6.13 -12.28 -3.83
C SER A 92 7.11 -11.10 -3.94
N VAL A 93 8.42 -11.36 -3.76
CA VAL A 93 9.43 -10.30 -3.77
C VAL A 93 10.52 -10.54 -4.80
N VAL A 94 11.22 -11.70 -4.71
CA VAL A 94 12.40 -11.97 -5.56
C VAL A 94 12.08 -12.78 -6.81
N ASP A 95 10.84 -13.16 -7.02
CA ASP A 95 10.32 -13.84 -8.20
C ASP A 95 10.08 -12.91 -9.41
N ARG A 96 10.51 -11.65 -9.31
CA ARG A 96 10.33 -10.60 -10.32
C ARG A 96 11.69 -10.02 -10.76
N PRO A 97 11.74 -9.31 -11.90
CA PRO A 97 12.98 -8.67 -12.36
C PRO A 97 13.64 -7.83 -11.26
N ARG A 98 14.97 -7.85 -11.22
CA ARG A 98 15.82 -7.19 -10.21
C ARG A 98 15.65 -7.76 -8.79
N PRO A 99 15.75 -9.08 -8.59
CA PRO A 99 15.50 -9.74 -7.31
C PRO A 99 16.38 -9.21 -6.17
N LYS A 100 17.64 -8.84 -6.43
CA LYS A 100 18.53 -8.25 -5.41
C LYS A 100 18.03 -6.90 -4.91
N PHE A 101 17.50 -6.06 -5.80
CA PHE A 101 16.95 -4.75 -5.44
C PHE A 101 15.73 -4.90 -4.51
N TRP A 102 14.76 -5.71 -4.92
CA TRP A 102 13.55 -5.94 -4.12
C TRP A 102 13.83 -6.70 -2.84
N GLY A 103 14.68 -7.73 -2.89
CA GLY A 103 15.06 -8.51 -1.71
C GLY A 103 15.73 -7.66 -0.64
N SER A 104 16.69 -6.81 -1.01
CA SER A 104 17.36 -5.93 -0.04
C SER A 104 16.40 -4.90 0.57
N MET A 105 15.44 -4.40 -0.21
CA MET A 105 14.41 -3.48 0.30
C MET A 105 13.48 -4.21 1.28
N PHE A 106 13.00 -5.40 0.91
CA PHE A 106 12.16 -6.23 1.75
C PHE A 106 12.85 -6.56 3.09
N ASP A 107 14.07 -7.05 3.04
CA ASP A 107 14.84 -7.45 4.22
C ASP A 107 14.98 -6.26 5.20
N ARG A 108 15.25 -5.06 4.69
CA ARG A 108 15.37 -3.84 5.50
C ARG A 108 14.05 -3.44 6.16
N VAL A 109 12.96 -3.34 5.37
CA VAL A 109 11.67 -2.86 5.92
C VAL A 109 11.04 -3.86 6.88
N THR A 110 11.16 -5.16 6.61
CA THR A 110 10.61 -6.21 7.50
C THR A 110 11.43 -6.37 8.76
N SER A 111 12.76 -6.23 8.70
CA SER A 111 13.60 -6.24 9.90
C SER A 111 13.27 -5.08 10.85
N ALA A 112 13.11 -3.87 10.31
CA ALA A 112 12.69 -2.72 11.10
C ALA A 112 11.29 -2.93 11.71
N ALA A 113 10.31 -3.35 10.90
CA ALA A 113 8.96 -3.60 11.39
C ALA A 113 8.92 -4.72 12.45
N ARG A 114 9.76 -5.75 12.33
CA ARG A 114 9.87 -6.82 13.33
C ARG A 114 10.44 -6.31 14.65
N ALA A 115 11.49 -5.48 14.59
CA ALA A 115 12.08 -4.88 15.78
C ALA A 115 11.07 -4.00 16.55
N ASP A 116 10.19 -3.33 15.82
CA ASP A 116 9.15 -2.46 16.39
C ASP A 116 7.84 -3.22 16.77
N GLY A 117 7.77 -4.55 16.62
CA GLY A 117 6.57 -5.34 16.85
C GLY A 117 5.43 -5.07 15.84
N ASN A 118 5.78 -4.57 14.67
CA ASN A 118 4.85 -4.15 13.62
C ASN A 118 4.82 -5.08 12.38
N LEU A 119 5.49 -6.23 12.43
CA LEU A 119 5.38 -7.27 11.42
C LEU A 119 4.40 -8.34 11.91
N VAL A 120 3.36 -8.59 11.14
CA VAL A 120 2.36 -9.64 11.38
C VAL A 120 2.48 -10.67 10.27
N GLU A 121 2.81 -11.89 10.63
CA GLU A 121 2.83 -13.04 9.74
C GLU A 121 1.57 -13.87 10.05
N LEU A 122 0.69 -14.01 9.06
CA LEU A 122 -0.52 -14.82 9.18
C LEU A 122 -0.15 -16.27 8.86
N ASP A 123 -0.86 -17.20 9.45
CA ASP A 123 -0.74 -18.63 9.11
C ASP A 123 -1.85 -18.99 8.09
N ALA A 124 -1.85 -18.28 6.96
CA ALA A 124 -2.83 -18.52 5.91
C ALA A 124 -2.41 -19.74 5.07
N PRO A 125 -3.36 -20.62 4.70
CA PRO A 125 -3.06 -21.69 3.76
C PRO A 125 -2.59 -21.10 2.42
N GLU A 126 -1.69 -21.80 1.74
CA GLU A 126 -1.22 -21.42 0.41
C GLU A 126 -2.33 -21.62 -0.64
N ALA A 127 -3.22 -20.65 -0.74
CA ALA A 127 -4.32 -20.62 -1.69
C ALA A 127 -4.53 -19.19 -2.19
N ASP A 128 -5.24 -19.03 -3.28
CA ASP A 128 -5.57 -17.71 -3.86
C ASP A 128 -6.28 -16.79 -2.86
N ASP A 129 -6.98 -17.35 -1.88
CA ASP A 129 -7.65 -16.60 -0.82
C ASP A 129 -6.70 -15.97 0.21
N ALA A 130 -5.43 -16.41 0.31
CA ALA A 130 -4.48 -15.87 1.29
C ALA A 130 -4.27 -14.36 1.12
N TYR A 131 -4.20 -13.88 -0.11
CA TYR A 131 -4.04 -12.45 -0.40
C TYR A 131 -5.33 -11.66 -0.11
N SER A 132 -6.49 -12.25 -0.36
CA SER A 132 -7.79 -11.64 -0.01
C SER A 132 -7.97 -11.56 1.51
N MET A 133 -7.58 -12.60 2.25
CA MET A 133 -7.51 -12.57 3.71
C MET A 133 -6.58 -11.46 4.21
N THR A 134 -5.39 -11.34 3.61
CA THR A 134 -4.42 -10.32 3.97
C THR A 134 -4.99 -8.92 3.79
N ASN A 135 -5.69 -8.64 2.69
CA ASN A 135 -6.39 -7.38 2.47
C ASN A 135 -7.39 -7.09 3.61
N GLY A 136 -8.16 -8.10 4.05
CA GLY A 136 -9.07 -7.97 5.18
C GLY A 136 -8.37 -7.62 6.49
N VAL A 137 -7.19 -8.20 6.73
CA VAL A 137 -6.38 -7.89 7.92
C VAL A 137 -5.81 -6.48 7.84
N ILE A 138 -5.29 -6.05 6.68
CA ILE A 138 -4.79 -4.68 6.45
C ILE A 138 -5.86 -3.66 6.81
N ILE A 139 -7.09 -3.82 6.31
CA ILE A 139 -8.22 -2.94 6.60
C ILE A 139 -8.55 -2.92 8.09
N ARG A 140 -8.61 -4.09 8.76
CA ARG A 140 -8.88 -4.17 10.20
C ARG A 140 -7.80 -3.51 11.03
N GLU A 141 -6.53 -3.75 10.72
CA GLU A 141 -5.40 -3.16 11.44
C GLU A 141 -5.34 -1.64 11.26
N ALA A 142 -5.64 -1.12 10.08
CA ALA A 142 -5.74 0.32 9.86
C ALA A 142 -6.88 0.94 10.70
N LYS A 143 -8.05 0.29 10.79
CA LYS A 143 -9.16 0.74 11.67
C LYS A 143 -8.77 0.69 13.15
N LYS A 144 -8.08 -0.36 13.60
CA LYS A 144 -7.60 -0.47 14.98
C LYS A 144 -6.63 0.64 15.32
N LEU A 145 -5.65 0.92 14.44
CA LEU A 145 -4.67 1.99 14.63
C LEU A 145 -5.35 3.36 14.70
N ALA A 146 -6.33 3.62 13.86
CA ALA A 146 -7.09 4.86 13.90
C ALA A 146 -7.87 4.99 15.21
N GLY A 147 -8.55 3.93 15.66
CA GLY A 147 -9.28 3.90 16.91
C GLY A 147 -8.40 4.05 18.15
N PHE A 148 -7.20 3.47 18.16
CA PHE A 148 -6.21 3.61 19.23
C PHE A 148 -5.67 5.04 19.31
N LYS A 149 -5.19 5.56 18.18
CA LYS A 149 -4.64 6.92 18.11
C LYS A 149 -5.68 8.01 18.37
N ASN A 150 -6.95 7.79 18.05
CA ASN A 150 -8.03 8.71 18.40
C ASN A 150 -8.25 8.78 19.93
N ARG A 151 -8.02 7.70 20.67
CA ARG A 151 -8.10 7.70 22.14
C ARG A 151 -6.91 8.40 22.80
N GLU A 152 -5.74 8.31 22.21
CA GLU A 152 -4.53 9.00 22.70
C GLU A 152 -4.55 10.50 22.41
N ARG A 153 -5.21 10.90 21.32
CA ARG A 153 -5.32 12.30 20.90
C ARG A 153 -6.66 12.87 21.34
N SER A 154 -6.64 13.80 22.25
CA SER A 154 -7.85 14.55 22.65
C SER A 154 -8.39 15.49 21.57
N ILE A 155 -7.85 15.46 20.36
CA ILE A 155 -8.13 16.43 19.28
C ILE A 155 -8.36 15.68 17.96
N GLY A 156 -9.61 15.65 17.51
CA GLY A 156 -10.02 15.26 16.14
C GLY A 156 -9.91 13.77 15.83
N SER A 157 -10.87 13.25 15.09
CA SER A 157 -10.86 11.86 14.63
C SER A 157 -9.92 11.70 13.42
N LEU A 158 -9.10 10.64 13.42
CA LEU A 158 -8.27 10.29 12.27
C LEU A 158 -9.12 9.79 11.12
N ARG A 159 -8.77 10.19 9.91
CA ARG A 159 -9.39 9.71 8.68
C ARG A 159 -8.86 8.32 8.33
N LEU A 160 -9.68 7.53 7.66
CA LEU A 160 -9.32 6.25 7.07
C LEU A 160 -9.17 6.45 5.55
N ILE A 161 -7.96 6.24 5.03
CA ILE A 161 -7.65 6.38 3.61
C ILE A 161 -7.16 5.03 3.09
N ALA A 162 -7.71 4.60 1.95
CA ALA A 162 -7.19 3.48 1.20
C ALA A 162 -6.47 4.03 -0.04
N LEU A 163 -5.14 3.88 -0.07
CA LEU A 163 -4.31 4.28 -1.19
C LEU A 163 -4.13 3.09 -2.13
N VAL A 164 -4.63 3.21 -3.34
CA VAL A 164 -4.57 2.17 -4.37
C VAL A 164 -3.53 2.56 -5.41
N VAL A 165 -2.56 1.66 -5.65
CA VAL A 165 -1.47 1.90 -6.61
C VAL A 165 -1.61 0.89 -7.75
N TRP A 166 -2.19 1.34 -8.86
CA TRP A 166 -2.58 0.47 -9.97
C TRP A 166 -2.64 1.21 -11.32
N GLU A 167 -2.93 0.53 -12.38
CA GLU A 167 -3.10 1.10 -13.73
C GLU A 167 -4.44 1.82 -13.95
N GLY A 168 -5.31 1.86 -12.94
CA GLY A 168 -6.60 2.57 -12.99
C GLY A 168 -7.79 1.70 -13.34
N ALA A 169 -7.62 0.41 -13.62
CA ALA A 169 -8.69 -0.49 -14.03
C ALA A 169 -8.60 -1.87 -13.35
N SER A 170 -9.78 -2.45 -13.08
CA SER A 170 -9.90 -3.83 -12.65
C SER A 170 -9.64 -4.80 -13.79
N ARG A 171 -9.10 -5.97 -13.47
CA ARG A 171 -8.79 -7.06 -14.42
C ARG A 171 -9.66 -8.30 -14.21
N GLY A 172 -10.85 -8.13 -13.68
CA GLY A 172 -11.82 -9.21 -13.47
C GLY A 172 -11.90 -9.68 -12.02
N SER A 173 -12.51 -10.83 -11.81
CA SER A 173 -12.87 -11.38 -10.49
C SER A 173 -11.67 -11.69 -9.60
N ASP A 174 -10.52 -12.03 -10.18
CA ASP A 174 -9.33 -12.46 -9.44
C ASP A 174 -8.33 -11.32 -9.17
N ASP A 175 -8.77 -10.09 -9.39
CA ASP A 175 -7.96 -8.91 -9.13
C ASP A 175 -7.95 -8.55 -7.63
N HIS A 176 -6.93 -9.00 -6.91
CA HIS A 176 -6.75 -8.72 -5.48
C HIS A 176 -6.69 -7.23 -5.16
N THR A 177 -6.16 -6.38 -6.07
CA THR A 177 -6.14 -4.94 -5.88
C THR A 177 -7.55 -4.36 -5.96
N ASN A 178 -8.36 -4.83 -6.92
CA ASN A 178 -9.76 -4.41 -7.01
C ASN A 178 -10.60 -4.92 -5.81
N LYS A 179 -10.37 -6.16 -5.36
CA LYS A 179 -11.01 -6.68 -4.14
C LYS A 179 -10.67 -5.82 -2.91
N PHE A 180 -9.43 -5.33 -2.81
CA PHE A 180 -9.06 -4.40 -1.75
C PHE A 180 -9.84 -3.08 -1.84
N VAL A 181 -10.02 -2.51 -3.04
CA VAL A 181 -10.82 -1.29 -3.24
C VAL A 181 -12.24 -1.47 -2.73
N GLN A 182 -12.91 -2.55 -3.15
CA GLN A 182 -14.27 -2.85 -2.74
C GLN A 182 -14.39 -2.98 -1.21
N LEU A 183 -13.51 -3.78 -0.60
CA LEU A 183 -13.49 -3.99 0.84
C LEU A 183 -13.23 -2.68 1.61
N ALA A 184 -12.34 -1.84 1.12
CA ALA A 184 -12.04 -0.54 1.72
C ALA A 184 -13.24 0.40 1.65
N GLN A 185 -13.95 0.47 0.51
CA GLN A 185 -15.17 1.27 0.35
C GLN A 185 -16.25 0.81 1.33
N GLU A 186 -16.55 -0.49 1.38
CA GLU A 186 -17.51 -1.09 2.31
C GLU A 186 -17.13 -0.84 3.77
N SER A 187 -15.84 -0.72 4.05
CA SER A 187 -15.29 -0.45 5.38
C SER A 187 -15.26 1.04 5.77
N GLY A 188 -15.72 1.95 4.88
CA GLY A 188 -15.79 3.38 5.15
C GLY A 188 -14.47 4.14 4.92
N PHE A 189 -13.55 3.58 4.14
CA PHE A 189 -12.33 4.28 3.73
C PHE A 189 -12.61 5.22 2.54
N ARG A 190 -11.99 6.40 2.55
CA ARG A 190 -11.88 7.22 1.36
C ARG A 190 -10.80 6.62 0.45
N ILE A 191 -11.13 6.43 -0.82
CA ILE A 191 -10.20 5.91 -1.82
C ILE A 191 -9.40 7.05 -2.42
N GLU A 192 -8.08 6.90 -2.41
CA GLU A 192 -7.11 7.70 -3.15
C GLU A 192 -6.34 6.77 -4.06
N GLN A 193 -5.81 7.28 -5.19
CA GLN A 193 -5.10 6.42 -6.12
C GLN A 193 -3.82 7.08 -6.65
N VAL A 194 -2.85 6.23 -6.97
CA VAL A 194 -1.65 6.53 -7.73
C VAL A 194 -1.61 5.61 -8.93
N LEU A 195 -1.53 6.20 -10.13
CA LEU A 195 -1.48 5.42 -11.36
C LEU A 195 -0.06 4.89 -11.61
N THR A 196 0.05 3.61 -11.93
CA THR A 196 1.34 2.97 -12.27
C THR A 196 1.77 3.22 -13.70
N LEU A 197 0.85 3.65 -14.57
CA LEU A 197 1.11 4.05 -15.95
C LEU A 197 0.94 5.56 -16.08
N ASN A 198 1.70 6.17 -16.98
CA ASN A 198 1.42 7.56 -17.37
C ASN A 198 0.04 7.62 -18.02
N ALA A 199 -0.74 8.65 -17.70
CA ALA A 199 -1.88 8.98 -18.54
C ALA A 199 -1.35 9.10 -19.99
N ALA A 200 -1.93 8.35 -20.91
CA ALA A 200 -1.62 8.52 -22.32
C ALA A 200 -1.78 10.02 -22.62
N THR A 201 -0.69 10.70 -22.96
CA THR A 201 -0.78 12.04 -23.52
C THR A 201 -1.62 11.88 -24.77
N GLY A 202 -2.87 12.36 -24.69
CA GLY A 202 -3.81 12.27 -25.79
C GLY A 202 -3.15 12.82 -27.04
N GLY A 203 -2.81 11.90 -27.96
CA GLY A 203 -2.43 12.27 -29.30
C GLY A 203 -3.61 13.00 -29.90
N GLY A 204 -3.48 14.31 -30.11
CA GLY A 204 -4.40 15.05 -30.93
C GLY A 204 -4.42 14.44 -32.33
N PRO A 205 -5.58 14.44 -33.00
CA PRO A 205 -5.64 14.00 -34.40
C PRO A 205 -4.79 14.94 -35.26
N GLN A 206 -3.91 14.35 -36.07
CA GLN A 206 -3.35 15.03 -37.24
C GLN A 206 -4.38 15.08 -38.37
#